data_66f0dbb48ac7359ed88432a9bbbfe215
#
_entry.id   66f0dbb48ac7359ed88432a9bbbfe215
#
_cell.length_a   1.000
_cell.length_b   1.000
_cell.length_c   1.000
_cell.angle_alpha   90.00
_cell.angle_beta   90.00
_cell.angle_gamma   90.00
#
_symmetry.space_group_name_H-M   'P 1'
#
loop_
_entity.id
_entity.type
_entity.pdbx_description
1 polymer ?
#
loop_
_entity_poly.entity_id
_entity_poly.type
_entity_poly.pdbx_seq_one_letter_code
_entity_poly.pdbx_strand_id
1 'polypeptide(L)'
;MVIRTMSYLSGEDWTLETPKTYVVLGLNRSGTSLVANGLHKQGVFFGKGGWRLENGGFVNLNAKIIQAAGGTWNNPPPEKDLLHQGDLHAQEIQKAINYMSSLGHPLWGWKDPRQYLTVQSWLDYLPGDVYLIATFRKPEFAGASLHRCSLMSEQAGIKLSKEYAKRMIGVIKKFAGL
;
A
#
# COMPACT_ATOMS: atom_id res chain seq x y z
N MET A 1 -7.86 -2.67 10.59
CA MET A 1 -9.14 -2.40 9.89
C MET A 1 -8.99 -2.93 8.48
N VAL A 2 -9.95 -3.72 8.04
CA VAL A 2 -10.01 -4.28 6.68
C VAL A 2 -11.24 -3.70 6.00
N ILE A 3 -11.09 -3.15 4.80
CA ILE A 3 -12.21 -2.61 4.00
C ILE A 3 -12.21 -3.33 2.67
N ARG A 4 -13.40 -3.78 2.25
CA ARG A 4 -13.65 -4.49 1.00
C ARG A 4 -14.47 -3.61 0.07
N THR A 5 -14.06 -3.50 -1.20
CA THR A 5 -14.97 -3.08 -2.29
C THR A 5 -15.26 -4.30 -3.16
N MET A 6 -16.51 -4.44 -3.57
CA MET A 6 -16.91 -5.45 -4.57
C MET A 6 -16.97 -4.77 -5.92
N SER A 7 -16.20 -5.27 -6.90
CA SER A 7 -16.41 -4.92 -8.29
C SER A 7 -17.46 -5.88 -8.86
N TYR A 8 -18.60 -5.34 -9.27
CA TYR A 8 -19.59 -6.12 -10.03
C TYR A 8 -19.09 -6.26 -11.48
N LEU A 9 -18.63 -7.44 -11.86
CA LEU A 9 -18.55 -7.84 -13.24
C LEU A 9 -19.88 -8.51 -13.60
N SER A 10 -20.68 -7.86 -14.47
CA SER A 10 -21.86 -8.43 -15.07
C SER A 10 -21.44 -9.47 -16.11
N GLY A 11 -21.74 -10.75 -15.89
CA GLY A 11 -21.55 -11.79 -16.89
C GLY A 11 -21.19 -13.16 -16.30
N GLU A 12 -22.08 -14.07 -16.46
CA GLU A 12 -22.11 -15.45 -15.99
C GLU A 12 -20.84 -16.26 -16.35
N ASP A 13 -19.97 -16.53 -15.37
CA ASP A 13 -19.27 -17.81 -15.29
C ASP A 13 -18.89 -18.09 -13.82
N TRP A 14 -19.60 -19.01 -13.18
CA TRP A 14 -19.50 -19.33 -11.74
C TRP A 14 -18.29 -20.19 -11.37
N THR A 15 -17.32 -20.40 -12.28
CA THR A 15 -16.19 -21.33 -12.10
C THR A 15 -14.86 -20.69 -11.81
N LEU A 16 -14.69 -19.37 -12.00
CA LEU A 16 -13.44 -18.67 -11.69
C LEU A 16 -13.64 -17.80 -10.44
N GLU A 17 -13.00 -18.19 -9.33
CA GLU A 17 -12.96 -17.32 -8.15
C GLU A 17 -12.41 -15.95 -8.54
N THR A 18 -13.17 -14.89 -8.22
CA THR A 18 -12.73 -13.50 -8.41
C THR A 18 -11.37 -13.28 -7.73
N PRO A 19 -10.36 -12.79 -8.43
CA PRO A 19 -9.06 -12.55 -7.81
C PRO A 19 -9.19 -11.60 -6.63
N LYS A 20 -8.44 -11.86 -5.55
CA LYS A 20 -8.44 -11.02 -4.35
C LYS A 20 -7.08 -10.35 -4.20
N THR A 21 -7.10 -9.02 -4.18
CA THR A 21 -5.90 -8.21 -4.04
C THR A 21 -5.78 -7.60 -2.65
N TYR A 22 -4.66 -7.84 -1.98
CA TYR A 22 -4.39 -7.37 -0.61
C TYR A 22 -3.33 -6.29 -0.61
N VAL A 23 -3.68 -5.08 -0.21
CA VAL A 23 -2.76 -3.96 -0.10
C VAL A 23 -2.53 -3.62 1.37
N VAL A 24 -1.30 -3.84 1.86
CA VAL A 24 -0.96 -3.58 3.26
C VAL A 24 -0.37 -2.18 3.39
N LEU A 25 -1.09 -1.31 4.10
CA LEU A 25 -0.77 0.09 4.32
C LEU A 25 -0.25 0.31 5.75
N GLY A 26 0.65 1.25 5.90
CA GLY A 26 1.12 1.70 7.23
C GLY A 26 2.50 2.31 7.19
N LEU A 27 2.81 3.15 8.17
CA LEU A 27 4.13 3.73 8.34
C LEU A 27 5.19 2.64 8.60
N ASN A 28 6.41 2.90 8.21
CA ASN A 28 7.55 2.12 8.71
C ASN A 28 7.46 1.94 10.23
N ARG A 29 7.69 0.72 10.73
CA ARG A 29 7.63 0.34 12.16
C ARG A 29 6.21 0.28 12.78
N SER A 30 5.15 0.30 11.96
CA SER A 30 3.76 0.12 12.42
C SER A 30 3.27 -1.34 12.46
N GLY A 31 4.10 -2.30 12.02
CA GLY A 31 3.72 -3.72 12.01
C GLY A 31 3.29 -4.26 10.63
N THR A 32 3.46 -3.51 9.55
CA THR A 32 3.11 -3.93 8.19
C THR A 32 3.71 -5.28 7.79
N SER A 33 4.97 -5.55 8.18
CA SER A 33 5.61 -6.84 7.90
C SER A 33 4.98 -8.00 8.66
N LEU A 34 4.50 -7.78 9.89
CA LEU A 34 3.79 -8.81 10.66
C LEU A 34 2.49 -9.21 9.97
N VAL A 35 1.71 -8.22 9.55
CA VAL A 35 0.44 -8.44 8.83
C VAL A 35 0.69 -9.12 7.48
N ALA A 36 1.65 -8.64 6.69
CA ALA A 36 1.98 -9.25 5.40
C ALA A 36 2.43 -10.72 5.56
N ASN A 37 3.25 -11.03 6.56
CA ASN A 37 3.66 -12.41 6.85
C ASN A 37 2.47 -13.29 7.30
N GLY A 38 1.54 -12.74 8.08
CA GLY A 38 0.30 -13.44 8.44
C GLY A 38 -0.53 -13.81 7.21
N LEU A 39 -0.75 -12.86 6.31
CA LEU A 39 -1.45 -13.08 5.03
C LEU A 39 -0.70 -14.08 4.14
N HIS A 40 0.61 -13.96 4.04
CA HIS A 40 1.43 -14.88 3.26
C HIS A 40 1.29 -16.32 3.74
N LYS A 41 1.28 -16.55 5.06
CA LYS A 41 1.02 -17.88 5.64
C LYS A 41 -0.38 -18.42 5.35
N GLN A 42 -1.34 -17.55 5.01
CA GLN A 42 -2.68 -17.90 4.57
C GLN A 42 -2.82 -18.03 3.05
N GLY A 43 -1.70 -18.07 2.32
CA GLY A 43 -1.69 -18.30 0.89
C GLY A 43 -1.67 -17.05 0.01
N VAL A 44 -1.64 -15.85 0.58
CA VAL A 44 -1.53 -14.62 -0.23
C VAL A 44 -0.12 -14.51 -0.80
N PHE A 45 -0.01 -14.41 -2.12
CA PHE A 45 1.25 -14.25 -2.83
C PHE A 45 1.72 -12.79 -2.83
N PHE A 46 2.90 -12.53 -2.30
CA PHE A 46 3.52 -11.18 -2.24
C PHE A 46 4.66 -10.98 -3.26
N GLY A 47 4.78 -11.85 -4.25
CA GLY A 47 5.91 -11.83 -5.18
C GLY A 47 7.21 -12.32 -4.53
N LYS A 48 8.34 -12.06 -5.18
CA LYS A 48 9.68 -12.47 -4.73
C LYS A 48 10.28 -11.42 -3.78
N GLY A 49 9.56 -11.01 -2.75
CA GLY A 49 9.91 -9.88 -1.87
C GLY A 49 10.82 -10.19 -0.68
N GLY A 50 11.42 -11.38 -0.60
CA GLY A 50 12.23 -11.79 0.55
C GLY A 50 11.45 -11.79 1.87
N TRP A 51 12.16 -11.78 3.02
CA TRP A 51 11.54 -11.88 4.34
C TRP A 51 10.62 -10.68 4.72
N ARG A 52 10.81 -9.53 4.08
CA ARG A 52 9.98 -8.33 4.31
C ARG A 52 8.72 -8.32 3.46
N LEU A 53 8.60 -9.23 2.49
CA LEU A 53 7.50 -9.29 1.54
C LEU A 53 7.26 -7.93 0.82
N GLU A 54 8.34 -7.23 0.49
CA GLU A 54 8.35 -6.00 -0.28
C GLU A 54 8.68 -6.35 -1.74
N ASN A 55 7.69 -6.29 -2.63
CA ASN A 55 7.92 -6.50 -4.06
C ASN A 55 8.69 -5.31 -4.64
N GLY A 56 9.90 -5.56 -5.15
CA GLY A 56 10.80 -4.51 -5.65
C GLY A 56 10.20 -3.65 -6.75
N GLY A 57 9.37 -4.21 -7.62
CA GLY A 57 8.70 -3.46 -8.68
C GLY A 57 7.77 -2.39 -8.14
N PHE A 58 6.89 -2.76 -7.20
CA PHE A 58 5.96 -1.82 -6.54
C PHE A 58 6.70 -0.80 -5.67
N VAL A 59 7.68 -1.27 -4.90
CA VAL A 59 8.52 -0.44 -4.02
C VAL A 59 9.26 0.66 -4.80
N ASN A 60 9.88 0.28 -5.93
CA ASN A 60 10.63 1.22 -6.77
C ASN A 60 9.70 2.23 -7.46
N LEU A 61 8.54 1.79 -7.94
CA LEU A 61 7.58 2.67 -8.59
C LEU A 61 6.95 3.66 -7.59
N ASN A 62 6.60 3.21 -6.39
CA ASN A 62 6.17 4.11 -5.31
C ASN A 62 7.23 5.16 -4.96
N ALA A 63 8.49 4.73 -4.85
CA ALA A 63 9.60 5.65 -4.59
C ALA A 63 9.76 6.69 -5.71
N LYS A 64 9.65 6.26 -6.97
CA LYS A 64 9.73 7.10 -8.17
C LYS A 64 8.62 8.16 -8.18
N ILE A 65 7.36 7.76 -7.93
CA ILE A 65 6.20 8.66 -7.86
C ILE A 65 6.39 9.70 -6.74
N ILE A 66 6.79 9.28 -5.54
CA ILE A 66 7.00 10.17 -4.39
C ILE A 66 8.13 11.16 -4.67
N GLN A 67 9.23 10.72 -5.26
CA GLN A 67 10.37 11.57 -5.62
C GLN A 67 10.00 12.57 -6.71
N ALA A 68 9.28 12.15 -7.75
CA ALA A 68 8.79 13.01 -8.81
C ALA A 68 7.80 14.08 -8.30
N ALA A 69 7.04 13.76 -7.24
CA ALA A 69 6.18 14.71 -6.53
C ALA A 69 6.97 15.69 -5.61
N GLY A 70 8.30 15.62 -5.59
CA GLY A 70 9.14 16.55 -4.83
C GLY A 70 9.30 16.18 -3.35
N GLY A 71 9.05 14.93 -2.96
CA GLY A 71 9.16 14.52 -1.56
C GLY A 71 9.87 13.20 -1.33
N THR A 72 9.79 12.74 -0.09
CA THR A 72 10.32 11.46 0.37
C THR A 72 9.32 10.81 1.33
N TRP A 73 9.57 9.56 1.72
CA TRP A 73 8.70 8.89 2.68
C TRP A 73 8.65 9.59 4.06
N ASN A 74 9.72 10.25 4.50
CA ASN A 74 9.81 10.96 5.78
C ASN A 74 9.59 12.49 5.66
N ASN A 75 9.45 12.98 4.45
CA ASN A 75 8.98 14.33 4.12
C ASN A 75 7.97 14.21 2.98
N PRO A 76 6.74 13.75 3.25
CA PRO A 76 5.75 13.43 2.22
C PRO A 76 5.30 14.70 1.48
N PRO A 77 5.22 14.64 0.13
CA PRO A 77 4.78 15.76 -0.68
C PRO A 77 3.27 15.99 -0.54
N PRO A 78 2.74 17.11 -1.06
CA PRO A 78 1.30 17.35 -1.11
C PRO A 78 0.54 16.25 -1.87
N GLU A 79 -0.69 15.94 -1.43
CA GLU A 79 -1.51 14.88 -2.04
C GLU A 79 -1.78 15.14 -3.53
N LYS A 80 -2.07 16.39 -3.90
CA LYS A 80 -2.30 16.78 -5.30
C LYS A 80 -1.13 16.46 -6.22
N ASP A 81 0.10 16.64 -5.73
CA ASP A 81 1.30 16.39 -6.52
C ASP A 81 1.57 14.89 -6.65
N LEU A 82 1.23 14.11 -5.61
CA LEU A 82 1.27 12.64 -5.66
C LEU A 82 0.26 12.08 -6.67
N LEU A 83 -0.97 12.59 -6.70
CA LEU A 83 -2.00 12.16 -7.64
C LEU A 83 -1.57 12.51 -9.07
N HIS A 84 -1.13 13.74 -9.32
CA HIS A 84 -0.62 14.15 -10.63
C HIS A 84 0.52 13.25 -11.12
N GLN A 85 1.49 12.95 -10.24
CA GLN A 85 2.56 12.03 -10.61
C GLN A 85 2.09 10.59 -10.79
N GLY A 86 1.08 10.16 -10.04
CA GLY A 86 0.42 8.88 -10.25
C GLY A 86 -0.17 8.75 -11.65
N ASP A 87 -0.87 9.78 -12.12
CA ASP A 87 -1.45 9.83 -13.47
C ASP A 87 -0.36 9.76 -14.57
N LEU A 88 0.75 10.47 -14.37
CA LEU A 88 1.88 10.42 -15.31
C LEU A 88 2.56 9.03 -15.35
N HIS A 89 2.45 8.24 -14.28
CA HIS A 89 3.00 6.88 -14.19
C HIS A 89 1.95 5.77 -14.39
N ALA A 90 0.75 6.11 -14.85
CA ALA A 90 -0.38 5.18 -15.02
C ALA A 90 -0.02 3.91 -15.82
N GLN A 91 0.72 4.06 -16.92
CA GLN A 91 1.15 2.92 -17.73
C GLN A 91 2.13 1.98 -16.99
N GLU A 92 3.02 2.53 -16.16
CA GLU A 92 3.95 1.73 -15.35
C GLU A 92 3.20 0.99 -14.24
N ILE A 93 2.21 1.66 -13.60
CA ILE A 93 1.30 1.06 -12.63
C ILE A 93 0.54 -0.11 -13.26
N GLN A 94 -0.10 0.12 -14.40
CA GLN A 94 -0.85 -0.92 -15.11
C GLN A 94 0.03 -2.12 -15.49
N LYS A 95 1.27 -1.86 -15.98
CA LYS A 95 2.23 -2.94 -16.29
C LYS A 95 2.60 -3.76 -15.05
N ALA A 96 2.82 -3.12 -13.91
CA ALA A 96 3.15 -3.81 -12.67
C ALA A 96 2.00 -4.70 -12.19
N ILE A 97 0.76 -4.22 -12.29
CA ILE A 97 -0.44 -4.97 -11.92
C ILE A 97 -0.67 -6.13 -12.89
N ASN A 98 -0.59 -5.88 -14.21
CA ASN A 98 -0.74 -6.93 -15.22
C ASN A 98 0.30 -8.05 -15.04
N TYR A 99 1.55 -7.70 -14.70
CA TYR A 99 2.56 -8.68 -14.39
C TYR A 99 2.17 -9.56 -13.19
N MET A 100 1.73 -8.96 -12.08
CA MET A 100 1.30 -9.74 -10.92
C MET A 100 0.09 -10.63 -11.22
N SER A 101 -0.89 -10.12 -11.97
CA SER A 101 -2.09 -10.87 -12.37
C SER A 101 -1.72 -12.04 -13.31
N SER A 102 -0.74 -11.87 -14.20
CA SER A 102 -0.29 -12.92 -15.13
C SER A 102 0.40 -14.10 -14.43
N LEU A 103 0.80 -13.96 -13.17
CA LEU A 103 1.38 -15.04 -12.40
C LEU A 103 0.35 -16.09 -11.92
N GLY A 104 -0.93 -15.85 -12.13
CA GLY A 104 -2.02 -16.81 -11.91
C GLY A 104 -2.34 -17.10 -10.44
N HIS A 105 -1.90 -16.25 -9.49
CA HIS A 105 -2.25 -16.41 -8.09
C HIS A 105 -3.62 -15.77 -7.80
N PRO A 106 -4.63 -16.54 -7.35
CA PRO A 106 -5.96 -15.99 -7.06
C PRO A 106 -5.97 -15.04 -5.86
N LEU A 107 -5.03 -15.24 -4.92
CA LEU A 107 -4.81 -14.37 -3.75
C LEU A 107 -3.42 -13.76 -3.88
N TRP A 108 -3.34 -12.47 -4.12
CA TRP A 108 -2.05 -11.78 -4.19
C TRP A 108 -2.11 -10.39 -3.57
N GLY A 109 -0.97 -9.78 -3.36
CA GLY A 109 -0.89 -8.45 -2.80
C GLY A 109 0.53 -7.93 -2.72
N TRP A 110 0.67 -6.76 -2.16
CA TRP A 110 1.97 -6.21 -1.85
C TRP A 110 1.93 -5.38 -0.57
N LYS A 111 3.10 -5.18 -0.02
CA LYS A 111 3.35 -4.33 1.13
C LYS A 111 4.48 -3.37 0.83
N ASP A 112 4.20 -2.09 1.00
CA ASP A 112 5.21 -1.04 1.04
C ASP A 112 4.79 -0.02 2.11
N PRO A 113 5.64 0.30 3.08
CA PRO A 113 5.32 1.32 4.10
C PRO A 113 5.01 2.72 3.53
N ARG A 114 5.35 2.99 2.25
CA ARG A 114 5.05 4.23 1.53
C ARG A 114 3.74 4.18 0.77
N GLN A 115 3.15 3.00 0.60
CA GLN A 115 1.99 2.75 -0.26
C GLN A 115 0.78 3.64 0.08
N TYR A 116 0.60 4.03 1.35
CA TYR A 116 -0.50 4.93 1.73
C TYR A 116 -0.40 6.31 1.01
N LEU A 117 0.80 6.74 0.57
CA LEU A 117 0.98 7.98 -0.20
C LEU A 117 0.52 7.84 -1.65
N THR A 118 0.67 6.66 -2.22
CA THR A 118 0.49 6.42 -3.66
C THR A 118 -0.71 5.53 -3.97
N VAL A 119 -1.32 4.87 -2.97
CA VAL A 119 -2.33 3.84 -3.19
C VAL A 119 -3.52 4.30 -4.03
N GLN A 120 -3.93 5.57 -3.94
CA GLN A 120 -5.03 6.09 -4.74
C GLN A 120 -4.78 5.98 -6.25
N SER A 121 -3.53 6.17 -6.68
CA SER A 121 -3.13 6.02 -8.08
C SER A 121 -3.11 4.56 -8.57
N TRP A 122 -3.21 3.59 -7.66
CA TRP A 122 -3.22 2.17 -8.00
C TRP A 122 -4.62 1.57 -8.03
N LEU A 123 -5.57 2.14 -7.26
CA LEU A 123 -6.87 1.51 -7.00
C LEU A 123 -7.66 1.21 -8.26
N ASP A 124 -7.68 2.13 -9.23
CA ASP A 124 -8.47 2.02 -10.46
C ASP A 124 -7.95 0.92 -11.42
N TYR A 125 -6.74 0.41 -11.18
CA TYR A 125 -6.11 -0.62 -12.00
C TYR A 125 -6.17 -2.02 -11.38
N LEU A 126 -6.63 -2.13 -10.11
CA LEU A 126 -6.62 -3.40 -9.38
C LEU A 126 -7.79 -4.30 -9.82
N PRO A 127 -7.50 -5.57 -10.17
CA PRO A 127 -8.55 -6.50 -10.55
C PRO A 127 -9.26 -7.10 -9.34
N GLY A 128 -10.52 -7.45 -9.51
CA GLY A 128 -11.27 -8.24 -8.56
C GLY A 128 -11.61 -7.54 -7.25
N ASP A 129 -11.71 -8.31 -6.19
CA ASP A 129 -11.96 -7.80 -4.84
C ASP A 129 -10.68 -7.20 -4.25
N VAL A 130 -10.74 -5.94 -3.83
CA VAL A 130 -9.59 -5.23 -3.23
C VAL A 130 -9.76 -5.09 -1.72
N TYR A 131 -8.74 -5.49 -0.97
CA TYR A 131 -8.67 -5.38 0.48
C TYR A 131 -7.56 -4.43 0.90
N LEU A 132 -7.92 -3.24 1.42
CA LEU A 132 -6.96 -2.34 2.05
C LEU A 132 -6.83 -2.70 3.52
N ILE A 133 -5.63 -3.10 3.93
CA ILE A 133 -5.32 -3.47 5.31
C ILE A 133 -4.40 -2.44 5.92
N ALA A 134 -4.94 -1.57 6.75
CA ALA A 134 -4.19 -0.50 7.38
C ALA A 134 -3.68 -0.90 8.78
N THR A 135 -2.38 -0.70 8.99
CA THR A 135 -1.74 -0.89 10.30
C THR A 135 -1.47 0.44 10.97
N PHE A 136 -1.98 0.58 12.19
CA PHE A 136 -1.76 1.75 13.04
C PHE A 136 -0.94 1.37 14.27
N ARG A 137 -0.08 2.27 14.68
CA ARG A 137 0.66 2.19 15.92
C ARG A 137 0.55 3.52 16.65
N LYS A 138 0.49 3.50 17.99
CA LYS A 138 0.53 4.74 18.77
C LYS A 138 1.74 5.58 18.37
N PRO A 139 1.58 6.89 18.09
CA PRO A 139 2.64 7.74 17.56
C PRO A 139 3.93 7.71 18.39
N GLU A 140 3.79 7.64 19.72
CA GLU A 140 4.94 7.58 20.65
C GLU A 140 5.76 6.30 20.43
N PHE A 141 5.10 5.16 20.28
CA PHE A 141 5.79 3.89 20.02
C PHE A 141 6.37 3.81 18.61
N ALA A 142 5.72 4.44 17.61
CA ALA A 142 6.27 4.53 16.27
C ALA A 142 7.50 5.43 16.25
N GLY A 143 7.44 6.61 16.87
CA GLY A 143 8.54 7.55 17.00
C GLY A 143 9.76 6.95 17.69
N ALA A 144 9.57 6.35 18.86
CA ALA A 144 10.63 5.66 19.57
C ALA A 144 11.26 4.51 18.75
N SER A 145 10.46 3.79 17.95
CA SER A 145 10.97 2.72 17.08
C SER A 145 11.76 3.25 15.89
N LEU A 146 11.34 4.38 15.29
CA LEU A 146 12.05 5.04 14.21
C LEU A 146 13.38 5.61 14.71
N HIS A 147 13.39 6.20 15.89
CA HIS A 147 14.61 6.70 16.53
C HIS A 147 15.63 5.57 16.80
N ARG A 148 15.20 4.45 17.41
CA ARG A 148 16.09 3.28 17.62
C ARG A 148 16.70 2.71 16.34
N CYS A 149 16.05 2.88 15.21
CA CYS A 149 16.58 2.47 13.92
C CYS A 149 17.43 3.56 13.24
N SER A 150 17.79 4.63 13.96
CA SER A 150 18.59 5.75 13.45
C SER A 150 18.01 6.43 12.21
N LEU A 151 16.68 6.36 12.03
CA LEU A 151 16.00 6.95 10.86
C LEU A 151 15.70 8.43 11.07
N MET A 152 15.40 8.83 12.31
CA MET A 152 15.09 10.22 12.68
C MET A 152 15.02 10.40 14.20
N SER A 153 14.87 11.66 14.67
CA SER A 153 14.59 11.92 16.09
C SER A 153 13.21 11.37 16.49
N GLU A 154 13.01 11.05 17.75
CA GLU A 154 11.73 10.53 18.27
C GLU A 154 10.58 11.51 18.00
N GLN A 155 10.81 12.80 18.25
CA GLN A 155 9.82 13.86 18.02
C GLN A 155 9.41 13.96 16.53
N ALA A 156 10.38 13.89 15.61
CA ALA A 156 10.12 13.86 14.19
C ALA A 156 9.30 12.61 13.79
N GLY A 157 9.63 11.46 14.38
CA GLY A 157 8.90 10.21 14.16
C GLY A 157 7.46 10.26 14.68
N ILE A 158 7.21 10.89 15.84
CA ILE A 158 5.86 11.10 16.37
C ILE A 158 5.06 12.00 15.43
N LYS A 159 5.62 13.13 14.99
CA LYS A 159 4.96 14.05 14.05
C LYS A 159 4.61 13.34 12.74
N LEU A 160 5.56 12.63 12.17
CA LEU A 160 5.37 11.86 10.93
C LEU A 160 4.29 10.80 11.10
N SER A 161 4.27 10.06 12.22
CA SER A 161 3.26 9.04 12.49
C SER A 161 1.85 9.59 12.54
N LYS A 162 1.65 10.78 13.13
CA LYS A 162 0.36 11.47 13.15
C LYS A 162 -0.08 11.89 11.74
N GLU A 163 0.82 12.43 10.94
CA GLU A 163 0.55 12.81 9.55
C GLU A 163 0.17 11.58 8.69
N TYR A 164 0.90 10.49 8.84
CA TYR A 164 0.61 9.22 8.19
C TYR A 164 -0.78 8.69 8.56
N ALA A 165 -1.12 8.69 9.86
CA ALA A 165 -2.41 8.24 10.31
C ALA A 165 -3.55 9.08 9.71
N LYS A 166 -3.39 10.40 9.68
CA LYS A 166 -4.37 11.33 9.09
C LYS A 166 -4.62 11.04 7.61
N ARG A 167 -3.57 10.95 6.80
CA ARG A 167 -3.66 10.66 5.35
C ARG A 167 -4.25 9.27 5.10
N MET A 168 -3.79 8.26 5.85
CA MET A 168 -4.27 6.89 5.70
C MET A 168 -5.77 6.76 6.04
N ILE A 169 -6.26 7.47 7.06
CA ILE A 169 -7.69 7.53 7.37
C ILE A 169 -8.45 8.20 6.21
N GLY A 170 -7.91 9.26 5.61
CA GLY A 170 -8.50 9.90 4.43
C GLY A 170 -8.65 8.94 3.25
N VAL A 171 -7.58 8.20 2.93
CA VAL A 171 -7.60 7.16 1.87
C VAL A 171 -8.66 6.09 2.16
N ILE A 172 -8.69 5.59 3.40
CA ILE A 172 -9.64 4.54 3.81
C ILE A 172 -11.09 5.03 3.68
N LYS A 173 -11.39 6.24 4.15
CA LYS A 173 -12.73 6.82 4.03
C LYS A 173 -13.16 6.96 2.57
N LYS A 174 -12.29 7.52 1.73
CA LYS A 174 -12.54 7.66 0.29
C LYS A 174 -12.79 6.31 -0.39
N PHE A 175 -11.98 5.31 -0.06
CA PHE A 175 -12.13 3.95 -0.59
C PHE A 175 -13.42 3.26 -0.11
N ALA A 176 -13.86 3.54 1.12
CA ALA A 176 -15.10 3.01 1.67
C ALA A 176 -16.36 3.78 1.26
N GLY A 177 -16.23 4.89 0.51
CA GLY A 177 -17.35 5.75 0.15
C GLY A 177 -17.92 6.55 1.33
N LEU A 178 -17.08 6.89 2.34
CA LEU A 178 -17.46 7.57 3.59
C LEU A 178 -16.99 9.04 3.60
#